data_9daff6f39a26be53f97184ee94ae8636
#
_entry.id   9daff6f39a26be53f97184ee94ae8636
#
_cell.length_a   1.000
_cell.length_b   1.000
_cell.length_c   1.000
_cell.angle_alpha   90.00
_cell.angle_beta   90.00
_cell.angle_gamma   90.00
#
_symmetry.space_group_name_H-M   'P 1'
#
loop_
_entity.id
_entity.type
_entity.pdbx_description
1 polymer ?
#
loop_
_entity_poly.entity_id
_entity_poly.type
_entity_poly.pdbx_seq_one_letter_code
_entity_poly.pdbx_strand_id
1 'polypeptide(L)'
;MEEKRIKTINMLTLAFGIAFMPPVWAVLAPFIGVDTGAVALICAGLFVANGNRRQDTFKISLGFLLGDLWALTAVWIMEILPWNPNVELYLTLFILGGIAVIVGETLAKVIYTPAWLCGWAIGLTIMGPVKVDRIGTLPVQIGIAMLVGVIYVGVGVDAFQ
;
A
#
# COMPACT_ATOMS: atom_id res chain seq x y z
N MET A 1 3.26 12.75 35.65
CA MET A 1 2.29 13.68 35.03
C MET A 1 2.71 14.11 33.63
N GLU A 2 3.97 14.47 33.43
CA GLU A 2 4.52 14.97 32.15
C GLU A 2 4.47 13.92 31.02
N GLU A 3 4.87 12.68 31.29
CA GLU A 3 4.85 11.58 30.33
C GLU A 3 3.42 11.29 29.79
N LYS A 4 2.42 11.32 30.68
CA LYS A 4 1.03 11.13 30.30
C LYS A 4 0.50 12.27 29.41
N ARG A 5 0.96 13.49 29.68
CA ARG A 5 0.63 14.68 28.89
C ARG A 5 1.25 14.61 27.50
N ILE A 6 2.53 14.23 27.38
CA ILE A 6 3.24 14.06 26.10
C ILE A 6 2.54 12.98 25.25
N LYS A 7 2.22 11.82 25.85
CA LYS A 7 1.49 10.75 25.17
C LYS A 7 0.13 11.21 24.64
N THR A 8 -0.60 12.01 25.40
CA THR A 8 -1.90 12.55 24.98
C THR A 8 -1.74 13.55 23.83
N ILE A 9 -0.73 14.43 23.88
CA ILE A 9 -0.45 15.39 22.80
C ILE A 9 -0.11 14.63 21.51
N ASN A 10 0.81 13.67 21.55
CA ASN A 10 1.18 12.87 20.39
C ASN A 10 -0.01 12.13 19.80
N MET A 11 -0.87 11.55 20.64
CA MET A 11 -2.11 10.89 20.19
C MET A 11 -3.05 11.86 19.47
N LEU A 12 -3.26 13.06 20.02
CA LEU A 12 -4.14 14.08 19.42
C LEU A 12 -3.56 14.61 18.10
N THR A 13 -2.25 14.83 18.05
CA THR A 13 -1.56 15.28 16.84
C THR A 13 -1.65 14.24 15.72
N LEU A 14 -1.41 12.97 16.06
CA LEU A 14 -1.59 11.86 15.13
C LEU A 14 -3.04 11.76 14.63
N ALA A 15 -4.00 11.82 15.55
CA ALA A 15 -5.42 11.77 15.21
C ALA A 15 -5.83 12.91 14.27
N PHE A 16 -5.38 14.13 14.55
CA PHE A 16 -5.63 15.29 13.69
C PHE A 16 -5.00 15.12 12.31
N GLY A 17 -3.73 14.70 12.25
CA GLY A 17 -3.03 14.48 10.98
C GLY A 17 -3.73 13.45 10.10
N ILE A 18 -4.11 12.30 10.68
CA ILE A 18 -4.84 11.24 9.95
C ILE A 18 -6.27 11.67 9.61
N ALA A 19 -6.93 12.47 10.43
CA ALA A 19 -8.27 12.96 10.13
C ALA A 19 -8.28 14.05 9.04
N PHE A 20 -7.18 14.77 8.84
CA PHE A 20 -7.11 15.87 7.88
C PHE A 20 -6.46 15.48 6.56
N MET A 21 -5.26 14.91 6.58
CA MET A 21 -4.46 14.71 5.35
C MET A 21 -5.06 13.70 4.35
N PRO A 22 -5.50 12.49 4.75
CA PRO A 22 -6.06 11.53 3.80
C PRO A 22 -7.37 12.01 3.14
N PRO A 23 -8.32 12.64 3.86
CA PRO A 23 -9.52 13.17 3.22
C PRO A 23 -9.22 14.28 2.20
N VAL A 24 -8.28 15.18 2.48
CA VAL A 24 -7.84 16.18 1.50
C VAL A 24 -7.33 15.52 0.23
N TRP A 25 -6.47 14.52 0.37
CA TRP A 25 -5.99 13.76 -0.79
C TRP A 25 -7.14 13.03 -1.52
N ALA A 26 -8.01 12.33 -0.79
CA ALA A 26 -9.10 11.57 -1.39
C ALA A 26 -10.06 12.46 -2.23
N VAL A 27 -10.26 13.71 -1.81
CA VAL A 27 -11.06 14.70 -2.55
C VAL A 27 -10.31 15.25 -3.76
N LEU A 28 -8.99 15.44 -3.67
CA LEU A 28 -8.18 16.03 -4.74
C LEU A 28 -7.73 15.00 -5.79
N ALA A 29 -7.54 13.74 -5.41
CA ALA A 29 -7.02 12.69 -6.28
C ALA A 29 -7.81 12.51 -7.61
N PRO A 30 -9.16 12.54 -7.63
CA PRO A 30 -9.91 12.40 -8.87
C PRO A 30 -9.65 13.53 -9.88
N PHE A 31 -9.29 14.75 -9.42
CA PHE A 31 -8.98 15.87 -10.33
C PHE A 31 -7.71 15.64 -11.14
N ILE A 32 -6.85 14.73 -10.71
CA ILE A 32 -5.63 14.32 -11.44
C ILE A 32 -5.76 12.91 -12.04
N GLY A 33 -7.00 12.36 -12.10
CA GLY A 33 -7.28 11.05 -12.69
C GLY A 33 -6.90 9.86 -11.80
N VAL A 34 -6.86 10.04 -10.47
CA VAL A 34 -6.61 8.97 -9.50
C VAL A 34 -7.89 8.66 -8.71
N ASP A 35 -8.64 7.65 -9.17
CA ASP A 35 -9.90 7.25 -8.55
C ASP A 35 -9.70 6.33 -7.32
N THR A 36 -8.47 5.86 -7.10
CA THR A 36 -8.07 4.98 -6.00
C THR A 36 -7.51 5.73 -4.78
N GLY A 37 -7.90 6.99 -4.60
CA GLY A 37 -7.34 7.89 -3.58
C GLY A 37 -7.39 7.34 -2.14
N ALA A 38 -8.41 6.55 -1.79
CA ALA A 38 -8.56 5.93 -0.47
C ALA A 38 -7.43 4.93 -0.11
N VAL A 39 -6.72 4.38 -1.10
CA VAL A 39 -5.54 3.52 -0.89
C VAL A 39 -4.47 4.21 -0.04
N ALA A 40 -4.33 5.52 -0.18
CA ALA A 40 -3.37 6.31 0.60
C ALA A 40 -3.55 6.16 2.12
N LEU A 41 -4.79 5.97 2.61
CA LEU A 41 -5.06 5.77 4.03
C LEU A 41 -4.48 4.44 4.53
N ILE A 42 -4.57 3.37 3.74
CA ILE A 42 -4.01 2.06 4.11
C ILE A 42 -2.49 2.16 4.22
N CYS A 43 -1.86 2.81 3.24
CA CYS A 43 -0.40 2.97 3.20
C CYS A 43 0.11 3.86 4.34
N ALA A 44 -0.62 4.92 4.66
CA ALA A 44 -0.33 5.76 5.84
C ALA A 44 -0.47 4.96 7.14
N GLY A 45 -1.53 4.14 7.26
CA GLY A 45 -1.73 3.28 8.43
C GLY A 45 -0.57 2.31 8.65
N LEU A 46 -0.06 1.69 7.57
CA LEU A 46 1.12 0.82 7.67
C LEU A 46 2.39 1.60 8.05
N PHE A 47 2.58 2.80 7.54
CA PHE A 47 3.70 3.66 7.92
C PHE A 47 3.66 4.00 9.41
N VAL A 48 2.48 4.38 9.93
CA VAL A 48 2.27 4.62 11.38
C VAL A 48 2.52 3.35 12.19
N ALA A 49 2.04 2.19 11.74
CA ALA A 49 2.26 0.90 12.41
C ALA A 49 3.76 0.51 12.47
N ASN A 50 4.56 0.96 11.50
CA ASN A 50 6.02 0.84 11.52
C ASN A 50 6.71 1.84 12.48
N GLY A 51 5.95 2.60 13.27
CA GLY A 51 6.46 3.55 14.26
C GLY A 51 6.89 4.89 13.68
N ASN A 52 6.29 5.34 12.57
CA ASN A 52 6.58 6.63 11.90
C ASN A 52 8.07 6.84 11.56
N ARG A 53 8.79 5.77 11.19
CA ARG A 53 10.22 5.83 10.95
C ARG A 53 10.51 6.37 9.56
N ARG A 54 10.83 7.65 9.43
CA ARG A 54 11.17 8.31 8.14
C ARG A 54 12.30 7.61 7.38
N GLN A 55 13.26 7.03 8.08
CA GLN A 55 14.36 6.27 7.47
C GLN A 55 13.88 5.04 6.68
N ASP A 56 12.69 4.53 6.98
CA ASP A 56 12.09 3.38 6.31
C ASP A 56 11.14 3.77 5.17
N THR A 57 10.93 5.09 4.92
CA THR A 57 10.03 5.60 3.87
C THR A 57 10.33 4.96 2.51
N PHE A 58 11.61 4.88 2.13
CA PHE A 58 12.02 4.27 0.87
C PHE A 58 11.66 2.79 0.79
N LYS A 59 11.96 2.02 1.85
CA LYS A 59 11.67 0.58 1.92
C LYS A 59 10.18 0.28 1.86
N ILE A 60 9.38 1.10 2.56
CA ILE A 60 7.93 0.97 2.60
C ILE A 60 7.34 1.32 1.24
N SER A 61 7.77 2.43 0.63
CA SER A 61 7.34 2.84 -0.71
C SER A 61 7.67 1.79 -1.76
N LEU A 62 8.91 1.28 -1.75
CA LEU A 62 9.34 0.22 -2.67
C LEU A 62 8.53 -1.07 -2.45
N GLY A 63 8.28 -1.44 -1.20
CA GLY A 63 7.44 -2.59 -0.87
C GLY A 63 6.03 -2.47 -1.48
N PHE A 64 5.38 -1.33 -1.31
CA PHE A 64 4.05 -1.09 -1.88
C PHE A 64 4.05 -1.17 -3.42
N LEU A 65 5.01 -0.54 -4.09
CA LEU A 65 5.12 -0.58 -5.56
C LEU A 65 5.40 -1.99 -6.08
N LEU A 66 6.27 -2.74 -5.40
CA LEU A 66 6.48 -4.16 -5.72
C LEU A 66 5.21 -4.98 -5.51
N GLY A 67 4.43 -4.68 -4.48
CA GLY A 67 3.13 -5.31 -4.24
C GLY A 67 2.13 -5.06 -5.35
N ASP A 68 2.06 -3.83 -5.84
CA ASP A 68 1.19 -3.47 -6.97
C ASP A 68 1.58 -4.21 -8.25
N LEU A 69 2.87 -4.23 -8.58
CA LEU A 69 3.39 -5.01 -9.71
C LEU A 69 3.14 -6.52 -9.53
N TRP A 70 3.21 -7.02 -8.30
CA TRP A 70 2.94 -8.40 -7.98
C TRP A 70 1.46 -8.76 -8.18
N ALA A 71 0.56 -7.82 -7.84
CA ALA A 71 -0.87 -7.95 -8.09
C ALA A 71 -1.18 -8.00 -9.60
N LEU A 72 -0.58 -7.10 -10.38
CA LEU A 72 -0.71 -7.10 -11.83
C LEU A 72 -0.23 -8.44 -12.43
N THR A 73 0.91 -8.95 -11.96
CA THR A 73 1.46 -10.25 -12.37
C THR A 73 0.50 -11.39 -12.03
N ALA A 74 -0.08 -11.38 -10.82
CA ALA A 74 -1.04 -12.41 -10.38
C ALA A 74 -2.31 -12.41 -11.22
N VAL A 75 -2.89 -11.23 -11.49
CA VAL A 75 -4.10 -11.10 -12.32
C VAL A 75 -3.82 -11.57 -13.75
N TRP A 76 -2.67 -11.22 -14.30
CA TRP A 76 -2.26 -11.66 -15.63
C TRP A 76 -2.07 -13.18 -15.72
N ILE A 77 -1.41 -13.80 -14.72
CA ILE A 77 -1.25 -15.27 -14.63
C ILE A 77 -2.62 -15.94 -14.58
N MET A 78 -3.52 -15.48 -13.72
CA MET A 78 -4.86 -16.07 -13.56
C MET A 78 -5.69 -15.96 -14.84
N GLU A 79 -5.54 -14.92 -15.64
CA GLU A 79 -6.29 -14.76 -16.89
C GLU A 79 -5.83 -15.70 -18.00
N ILE A 80 -4.53 -16.06 -18.04
CA ILE A 80 -3.98 -16.95 -19.08
C ILE A 80 -4.09 -18.44 -18.76
N LEU A 81 -4.36 -18.80 -17.51
CA LEU A 81 -4.47 -20.20 -17.11
C LEU A 81 -5.89 -20.73 -17.41
N PRO A 82 -6.04 -21.89 -18.11
CA PRO A 82 -7.33 -22.44 -18.48
C PRO A 82 -7.89 -23.38 -17.39
N TRP A 83 -7.68 -23.09 -16.11
CA TRP A 83 -8.02 -23.96 -15.00
C TRP A 83 -9.30 -23.51 -14.28
N ASN A 84 -9.66 -24.24 -13.22
CA ASN A 84 -10.75 -23.81 -12.34
C ASN A 84 -10.31 -22.53 -11.58
N PRO A 85 -11.14 -21.46 -11.55
CA PRO A 85 -10.77 -20.18 -10.92
C PRO A 85 -10.28 -20.29 -9.48
N ASN A 86 -10.84 -21.21 -8.69
CA ASN A 86 -10.40 -21.41 -7.30
C ASN A 86 -9.00 -22.04 -7.22
N VAL A 87 -8.67 -22.94 -8.16
CA VAL A 87 -7.35 -23.58 -8.24
C VAL A 87 -6.31 -22.57 -8.71
N GLU A 88 -6.65 -21.76 -9.72
CA GLU A 88 -5.80 -20.66 -10.21
C GLU A 88 -5.48 -19.68 -9.11
N LEU A 89 -6.51 -19.21 -8.41
CA LEU A 89 -6.35 -18.29 -7.29
C LEU A 89 -5.46 -18.90 -6.20
N TYR A 90 -5.75 -20.11 -5.77
CA TYR A 90 -5.00 -20.79 -4.70
C TYR A 90 -3.52 -20.95 -5.09
N LEU A 91 -3.23 -21.51 -6.26
CA LEU A 91 -1.85 -21.77 -6.69
C LEU A 91 -1.08 -20.48 -6.94
N THR A 92 -1.71 -19.47 -7.54
CA THR A 92 -1.10 -18.18 -7.78
C THR A 92 -0.74 -17.50 -6.45
N LEU A 93 -1.66 -17.45 -5.49
CA LEU A 93 -1.40 -16.86 -4.18
C LEU A 93 -0.36 -17.66 -3.39
N PHE A 94 -0.40 -18.98 -3.45
CA PHE A 94 0.53 -19.85 -2.74
C PHE A 94 1.98 -19.64 -3.26
N ILE A 95 2.16 -19.72 -4.57
CA ILE A 95 3.50 -19.59 -5.18
C ILE A 95 4.03 -18.18 -5.04
N LEU A 96 3.27 -17.18 -5.48
CA LEU A 96 3.68 -15.79 -5.44
C LEU A 96 3.83 -15.28 -4.00
N GLY A 97 3.00 -15.76 -3.06
CA GLY A 97 3.10 -15.42 -1.64
C GLY A 97 4.38 -15.97 -1.02
N GLY A 98 4.70 -17.24 -1.29
CA GLY A 98 5.96 -17.82 -0.84
C GLY A 98 7.19 -17.08 -1.37
N ILE A 99 7.20 -16.77 -2.66
CA ILE A 99 8.30 -16.01 -3.29
C ILE A 99 8.41 -14.60 -2.69
N ALA A 100 7.28 -13.89 -2.52
CA ALA A 100 7.28 -12.54 -1.97
C ALA A 100 7.88 -12.48 -0.57
N VAL A 101 7.56 -13.45 0.31
CA VAL A 101 8.12 -13.53 1.66
C VAL A 101 9.61 -13.87 1.62
N ILE A 102 10.01 -14.89 0.87
CA ILE A 102 11.42 -15.31 0.79
C ILE A 102 12.30 -14.16 0.25
N VAL A 103 11.87 -13.52 -0.83
CA VAL A 103 12.62 -12.41 -1.43
C VAL A 103 12.60 -11.18 -0.52
N GLY A 104 11.44 -10.85 0.06
CA GLY A 104 11.27 -9.72 0.96
C GLY A 104 12.17 -9.82 2.20
N GLU A 105 12.21 -11.00 2.84
CA GLU A 105 13.09 -11.22 3.99
C GLU A 105 14.57 -11.26 3.62
N THR A 106 14.92 -11.82 2.45
CA THR A 106 16.30 -11.81 1.96
C THR A 106 16.79 -10.39 1.68
N LEU A 107 15.90 -9.53 1.16
CA LEU A 107 16.17 -8.13 0.84
C LEU A 107 15.63 -7.14 1.89
N ALA A 108 15.47 -7.55 3.14
CA ALA A 108 14.87 -6.74 4.22
C ALA A 108 15.61 -5.41 4.50
N LYS A 109 16.84 -5.25 4.01
CA LYS A 109 17.55 -3.96 4.06
C LYS A 109 16.96 -2.91 3.12
N VAL A 110 16.31 -3.35 2.03
CA VAL A 110 15.82 -2.48 0.95
C VAL A 110 14.30 -2.53 0.81
N ILE A 111 13.68 -3.65 1.15
CA ILE A 111 12.25 -3.90 1.00
C ILE A 111 11.63 -4.12 2.39
N TYR A 112 10.46 -3.54 2.62
CA TYR A 112 9.64 -3.83 3.79
C TYR A 112 8.55 -4.83 3.40
N THR A 113 8.74 -6.10 3.75
CA THR A 113 7.86 -7.22 3.37
C THR A 113 6.37 -6.98 3.68
N PRO A 114 5.99 -6.43 4.85
CA PRO A 114 4.59 -6.12 5.11
C PRO A 114 3.98 -5.13 4.11
N ALA A 115 4.74 -4.14 3.64
CA ALA A 115 4.27 -3.20 2.63
C ALA A 115 4.08 -3.89 1.26
N TRP A 116 4.97 -4.84 0.91
CA TRP A 116 4.81 -5.64 -0.31
C TRP A 116 3.52 -6.46 -0.27
N LEU A 117 3.27 -7.18 0.81
CA LEU A 117 2.06 -8.00 0.97
C LEU A 117 0.78 -7.15 0.99
N CYS A 118 0.80 -6.01 1.68
CA CYS A 118 -0.32 -5.07 1.68
C CYS A 118 -0.56 -4.46 0.30
N GLY A 119 0.49 -4.04 -0.40
CA GLY A 119 0.40 -3.52 -1.77
C GLY A 119 -0.18 -4.55 -2.72
N TRP A 120 0.25 -5.81 -2.60
CA TRP A 120 -0.29 -6.92 -3.37
C TRP A 120 -1.79 -7.14 -3.09
N ALA A 121 -2.20 -7.15 -1.83
CA ALA A 121 -3.61 -7.29 -1.45
C ALA A 121 -4.47 -6.14 -2.00
N ILE A 122 -3.98 -4.89 -1.92
CA ILE A 122 -4.66 -3.72 -2.48
C ILE A 122 -4.82 -3.87 -3.99
N GLY A 123 -3.73 -4.17 -4.70
CA GLY A 123 -3.74 -4.34 -6.15
C GLY A 123 -4.67 -5.45 -6.60
N LEU A 124 -4.65 -6.62 -5.94
CA LEU A 124 -5.56 -7.73 -6.24
C LEU A 124 -7.03 -7.36 -5.99
N THR A 125 -7.32 -6.62 -4.92
CA THR A 125 -8.69 -6.21 -4.60
C THR A 125 -9.26 -5.27 -5.67
N ILE A 126 -8.44 -4.39 -6.21
CA ILE A 126 -8.85 -3.38 -7.19
C ILE A 126 -8.81 -3.94 -8.62
N MET A 127 -7.73 -4.62 -9.00
CA MET A 127 -7.53 -5.12 -10.36
C MET A 127 -8.15 -6.50 -10.60
N GLY A 128 -8.28 -7.33 -9.57
CA GLY A 128 -8.80 -8.71 -9.71
C GLY A 128 -10.19 -8.82 -10.35
N PRO A 129 -11.14 -7.93 -10.05
CA PRO A 129 -12.45 -7.92 -10.73
C PRO A 129 -12.42 -7.41 -12.18
N VAL A 130 -11.29 -6.82 -12.61
CA VAL A 130 -11.15 -6.17 -13.92
C VAL A 130 -10.40 -7.09 -14.87
N LYS A 131 -10.93 -7.27 -16.09
CA LYS A 131 -10.21 -8.02 -17.13
C LYS A 131 -8.91 -7.30 -17.51
N VAL A 132 -7.86 -8.07 -17.83
CA VAL A 132 -6.52 -7.51 -18.14
C VAL A 132 -6.56 -6.50 -19.28
N ASP A 133 -7.39 -6.72 -20.30
CA ASP A 133 -7.58 -5.79 -21.43
C ASP A 133 -8.17 -4.43 -21.01
N ARG A 134 -8.79 -4.35 -19.83
CA ARG A 134 -9.44 -3.16 -19.28
C ARG A 134 -8.72 -2.54 -18.08
N ILE A 135 -7.64 -3.13 -17.63
CA ILE A 135 -6.86 -2.62 -16.48
C ILE A 135 -6.36 -1.19 -16.74
N GLY A 136 -5.92 -0.88 -17.97
CA GLY A 136 -5.53 0.46 -18.37
C GLY A 136 -4.50 1.09 -17.44
N THR A 137 -4.86 2.24 -16.85
CA THR A 137 -4.00 3.02 -15.96
C THR A 137 -4.13 2.66 -14.48
N LEU A 138 -4.95 1.67 -14.11
CA LEU A 138 -5.18 1.31 -12.70
C LEU A 138 -3.90 1.06 -11.90
N PRO A 139 -2.90 0.28 -12.38
CA PRO A 139 -1.67 0.07 -11.62
C PRO A 139 -0.94 1.38 -11.32
N VAL A 140 -0.91 2.30 -12.27
CA VAL A 140 -0.28 3.61 -12.08
C VAL A 140 -1.05 4.45 -11.05
N GLN A 141 -2.38 4.45 -11.09
CA GLN A 141 -3.22 5.15 -10.12
C GLN A 141 -3.03 4.59 -8.71
N ILE A 142 -3.00 3.26 -8.58
CA ILE A 142 -2.77 2.57 -7.31
C ILE A 142 -1.38 2.92 -6.77
N GLY A 143 -0.34 2.83 -7.61
CA GLY A 143 1.04 3.17 -7.24
C GLY A 143 1.18 4.63 -6.78
N ILE A 144 0.55 5.58 -7.47
CA ILE A 144 0.52 7.00 -7.06
C ILE A 144 -0.16 7.14 -5.69
N ALA A 145 -1.34 6.54 -5.50
CA ALA A 145 -2.05 6.61 -4.24
C ALA A 145 -1.26 5.99 -3.08
N MET A 146 -0.52 4.89 -3.33
CA MET A 146 0.38 4.27 -2.35
C MET A 146 1.51 5.22 -1.95
N LEU A 147 2.20 5.82 -2.93
CA LEU A 147 3.29 6.76 -2.65
C LEU A 147 2.81 8.00 -1.91
N VAL A 148 1.67 8.55 -2.29
CA VAL A 148 1.06 9.68 -1.57
C VAL A 148 0.72 9.27 -0.13
N GLY A 149 0.19 8.06 0.08
CA GLY A 149 -0.11 7.56 1.41
C GLY A 149 1.12 7.47 2.31
N VAL A 150 2.24 6.98 1.80
CA VAL A 150 3.48 6.89 2.57
C VAL A 150 4.13 8.25 2.75
N ILE A 151 4.28 9.04 1.68
CA ILE A 151 5.08 10.27 1.70
C ILE A 151 4.26 11.45 2.21
N TYR A 152 3.12 11.75 1.58
CA TYR A 152 2.32 12.92 1.95
C TYR A 152 1.64 12.71 3.31
N VAL A 153 0.93 11.59 3.48
CA VAL A 153 0.21 11.33 4.73
C VAL A 153 1.16 10.83 5.82
N GLY A 154 1.92 9.76 5.56
CA GLY A 154 2.79 9.14 6.56
C GLY A 154 3.87 10.09 7.07
N VAL A 155 4.76 10.55 6.19
CA VAL A 155 5.84 11.48 6.55
C VAL A 155 5.29 12.86 6.96
N GLY A 156 4.19 13.31 6.33
CA GLY A 156 3.55 14.57 6.68
C GLY A 156 3.00 14.56 8.10
N VAL A 157 2.27 13.52 8.51
CA VAL A 157 1.75 13.39 9.88
C VAL A 157 2.88 13.31 10.90
N ASP A 158 3.95 12.57 10.62
CA ASP A 158 5.13 12.51 11.48
C ASP A 158 5.82 13.89 11.62
N ALA A 159 5.72 14.75 10.62
CA ALA A 159 6.27 16.11 10.71
C ALA A 159 5.49 17.03 11.68
N PHE A 160 4.25 16.68 12.02
CA PHE A 160 3.44 17.39 12.99
C PHE A 160 3.60 16.88 14.43
N GLN A 161 4.19 15.70 14.65
CA GLN A 161 4.48 15.10 15.96
C GLN A 161 5.82 15.59 16.52
#